data_d17ce3888e4436af8563461784b3fd32
#
_entry.id   d17ce3888e4436af8563461784b3fd32
#
_cell.length_a   1.000
_cell.length_b   1.000
_cell.length_c   1.000
_cell.angle_alpha   90.00
_cell.angle_beta   90.00
_cell.angle_gamma   90.00
#
_symmetry.space_group_name_H-M   'P 1'
#
loop_
_entity.id
_entity.type
_entity.pdbx_description
1 polymer ?
#
loop_
_entity_poly.entity_id
_entity_poly.type
_entity_poly.pdbx_seq_one_letter_code
_entity_poly.pdbx_strand_id
1 'polypeptide(L)'
;MLKEYHEVFTGNVIAQERLKGVGVLSREDAISFGATGGTGRASGWACDVRKRHPYAMYGKVDFKEIVHTEGDCFARYMVRMEEILESMDIIEQLIDNIPEGN
;
A
#
# COMPACT_ATOMS: atom_id res chain seq x y z
N MET A 1 -0.80 -18.23 -0.03
CA MET A 1 -1.71 -17.61 -1.02
C MET A 1 -1.10 -16.38 -1.68
N LEU A 2 -0.65 -15.38 -0.94
CA LEU A 2 -0.05 -14.17 -1.51
C LEU A 2 1.18 -14.47 -2.38
N LYS A 3 2.02 -15.40 -1.94
CA LYS A 3 3.20 -15.83 -2.70
C LYS A 3 2.81 -16.42 -4.06
N GLU A 4 1.72 -17.19 -4.11
CA GLU A 4 1.20 -17.76 -5.34
C GLU A 4 0.71 -16.67 -6.30
N TYR A 5 0.05 -15.64 -5.80
CA TYR A 5 -0.35 -14.50 -6.61
C TYR A 5 0.85 -13.78 -7.21
N HIS A 6 1.93 -13.63 -6.45
CA HIS A 6 3.15 -13.05 -6.98
C HIS A 6 3.78 -13.90 -8.07
N GLU A 7 3.77 -15.22 -7.91
CA GLU A 7 4.33 -16.13 -8.92
C GLU A 7 3.50 -16.14 -10.20
N VAL A 8 2.17 -16.19 -10.07
CA VAL A 8 1.26 -16.35 -11.21
C VAL A 8 0.98 -15.03 -11.92
N PHE A 9 0.79 -13.94 -11.18
CA PHE A 9 0.40 -12.65 -11.76
C PHE A 9 1.54 -11.63 -11.79
N THR A 10 2.16 -11.34 -10.66
CA THR A 10 3.21 -10.32 -10.60
C THR A 10 4.39 -10.65 -11.50
N GLY A 11 4.78 -11.92 -11.55
CA GLY A 11 5.86 -12.40 -12.41
C GLY A 11 5.47 -12.61 -13.86
N ASN A 12 4.21 -12.39 -14.23
CA ASN A 12 3.73 -12.60 -15.58
C ASN A 12 4.14 -11.41 -16.47
N VAL A 13 4.95 -11.69 -17.51
CA VAL A 13 5.48 -10.65 -18.41
C VAL A 13 4.35 -9.90 -19.12
N ILE A 14 3.31 -10.61 -19.54
CA ILE A 14 2.17 -9.98 -20.23
C ILE A 14 1.44 -9.02 -19.29
N ALA A 15 1.20 -9.41 -18.04
CA ALA A 15 0.58 -8.53 -17.06
C ALA A 15 1.44 -7.30 -16.80
N GLN A 16 2.76 -7.47 -16.66
CA GLN A 16 3.68 -6.36 -16.47
C GLN A 16 3.65 -5.39 -17.66
N GLU A 17 3.66 -5.90 -18.89
CA GLU A 17 3.61 -5.07 -20.09
C GLU A 17 2.31 -4.28 -20.19
N ARG A 18 1.20 -4.85 -19.76
CA ARG A 18 -0.11 -4.19 -19.80
C ARG A 18 -0.29 -3.13 -18.73
N LEU A 19 0.46 -3.23 -17.62
CA LEU A 19 0.28 -2.35 -16.47
C LEU A 19 1.37 -1.28 -16.36
N LYS A 20 2.61 -1.60 -16.73
CA LYS A 20 3.72 -0.66 -16.64
C LYS A 20 3.58 0.49 -17.64
N GLY A 21 3.72 1.69 -17.15
CA GLY A 21 3.61 2.90 -17.97
C GLY A 21 2.19 3.25 -18.39
N VAL A 22 1.19 2.54 -17.90
CA VAL A 22 -0.23 2.77 -18.23
C VAL A 22 -0.90 3.54 -17.10
N GLY A 23 -1.67 4.55 -17.43
CA GLY A 23 -2.40 5.34 -16.46
C GLY A 23 -1.50 6.07 -15.47
N VAL A 24 -0.43 6.66 -15.95
CA VAL A 24 0.54 7.35 -15.10
C VAL A 24 -0.07 8.60 -14.47
N LEU A 25 0.04 8.69 -13.14
CA LEU A 25 -0.38 9.85 -12.37
C LEU A 25 0.85 10.37 -11.62
N SER A 26 1.26 11.60 -11.91
CA SER A 26 2.41 12.18 -11.23
C SER A 26 2.11 12.52 -9.78
N ARG A 27 3.16 12.68 -8.97
CA ARG A 27 3.00 13.08 -7.56
C ARG A 27 2.29 14.43 -7.45
N GLU A 28 2.64 15.36 -8.31
CA GLU A 28 2.06 16.71 -8.34
C GLU A 28 0.57 16.66 -8.67
N ASP A 29 0.19 15.88 -9.68
CA ASP A 29 -1.21 15.69 -10.05
C ASP A 29 -1.99 14.96 -8.95
N ALA A 30 -1.38 13.95 -8.31
CA ALA A 30 -2.00 13.23 -7.20
C ALA A 30 -2.33 14.17 -6.05
N ILE A 31 -1.43 15.06 -5.70
CA ILE A 31 -1.64 16.05 -4.64
C ILE A 31 -2.73 17.06 -5.07
N SER A 32 -2.65 17.54 -6.30
CA SER A 32 -3.60 18.52 -6.86
C SER A 32 -5.03 17.99 -6.87
N PHE A 33 -5.23 16.72 -7.22
CA PHE A 33 -6.55 16.10 -7.27
C PHE A 33 -6.98 15.51 -5.93
N GLY A 34 -6.11 15.52 -4.91
CA GLY A 34 -6.41 14.92 -3.62
C GLY A 34 -6.50 13.39 -3.68
N ALA A 35 -5.72 12.76 -4.55
CA ALA A 35 -5.71 11.30 -4.71
C ALA A 35 -5.01 10.64 -3.53
N THR A 36 -5.78 10.26 -2.52
CA THR A 36 -5.28 9.64 -1.29
C THR A 36 -5.19 8.11 -1.41
N GLY A 37 -4.72 7.47 -0.35
CA GLY A 37 -4.64 6.01 -0.29
C GLY A 37 -3.57 5.44 -1.22
N GLY A 38 -3.81 4.21 -1.69
CA GLY A 38 -2.88 3.50 -2.55
C GLY A 38 -2.54 4.23 -3.84
N THR A 39 -3.49 4.95 -4.41
CA THR A 39 -3.28 5.73 -5.63
C THR A 39 -2.23 6.84 -5.41
N GLY A 40 -2.37 7.61 -4.33
CA GLY A 40 -1.41 8.67 -4.01
C GLY A 40 -0.03 8.10 -3.66
N ARG A 41 0.01 7.04 -2.88
CA ARG A 41 1.28 6.40 -2.50
C ARG A 41 2.01 5.78 -3.69
N ALA A 42 1.28 5.30 -4.69
CA ALA A 42 1.90 4.79 -5.92
C ALA A 42 2.55 5.88 -6.75
N SER A 43 2.13 7.13 -6.57
CA SER A 43 2.70 8.30 -7.27
C SER A 43 3.75 9.04 -6.44
N GLY A 44 4.19 8.46 -5.33
CA GLY A 44 5.24 9.03 -4.51
C GLY A 44 4.75 9.98 -3.41
N TRP A 45 3.45 10.11 -3.23
CA TRP A 45 2.88 10.93 -2.17
C TRP A 45 2.72 10.12 -0.89
N ALA A 46 3.63 10.33 0.05
CA ALA A 46 3.62 9.67 1.35
C ALA A 46 2.55 10.29 2.26
N CYS A 47 1.31 9.84 2.09
CA CYS A 47 0.17 10.35 2.86
C CYS A 47 -0.64 9.19 3.42
N ASP A 48 -0.19 8.63 4.52
CA ASP A 48 -0.91 7.59 5.24
C ASP A 48 -1.51 8.21 6.50
N VAL A 49 -2.85 8.25 6.55
CA VAL A 49 -3.57 8.86 7.66
C VAL A 49 -3.26 8.17 8.99
N ARG A 50 -2.97 6.89 8.96
CA ARG A 50 -2.62 6.14 10.18
C ARG A 50 -1.31 6.61 10.79
N LYS A 51 -0.39 7.14 9.98
CA LYS A 51 0.89 7.70 10.45
C LYS A 51 0.81 9.20 10.71
N ARG A 52 0.13 9.94 9.84
CA ARG A 52 0.04 11.40 9.97
C ARG A 52 -0.91 11.84 11.06
N HIS A 53 -2.03 11.13 11.20
CA HIS A 53 -3.07 11.40 12.21
C HIS A 53 -3.46 10.09 12.88
N PRO A 54 -2.57 9.50 13.73
CA PRO A 54 -2.85 8.22 14.37
C PRO A 54 -4.15 8.23 15.15
N TYR A 55 -4.92 7.16 14.99
CA TYR A 55 -6.15 6.96 15.74
C TYR A 55 -6.23 5.50 16.19
N ALA A 56 -7.15 5.18 17.10
CA ALA A 56 -7.27 3.86 17.69
C ALA A 56 -5.90 3.37 18.19
N MET A 57 -5.46 2.18 17.77
CA MET A 57 -4.19 1.60 18.19
C MET A 57 -3.04 1.85 17.22
N TYR A 58 -3.26 2.60 16.13
CA TYR A 58 -2.23 2.78 15.11
C TYR A 58 -0.98 3.50 15.60
N GLY A 59 -1.09 4.34 16.59
CA GLY A 59 0.08 4.99 17.20
C GLY A 59 0.95 4.06 18.02
N LYS A 60 0.46 2.86 18.36
CA LYS A 60 1.14 1.87 19.21
C LYS A 60 1.68 0.67 18.45
N VAL A 61 1.45 0.58 17.14
CA VAL A 61 1.95 -0.51 16.30
C VAL A 61 3.02 0.00 15.36
N ASP A 62 3.99 -0.85 15.06
CA ASP A 62 5.03 -0.55 14.08
C ASP A 62 4.59 -1.06 12.72
N PHE A 63 4.58 -0.20 11.72
CA PHE A 63 4.31 -0.58 10.34
C PHE A 63 5.00 0.38 9.39
N LYS A 64 5.20 -0.07 8.16
CA LYS A 64 5.81 0.74 7.12
C LYS A 64 4.75 1.33 6.21
N GLU A 65 4.94 2.58 5.83
CA GLU A 65 4.14 3.20 4.79
C GLU A 65 4.72 2.80 3.44
N ILE A 66 3.93 2.12 2.62
CA ILE A 66 4.38 1.64 1.31
C ILE A 66 4.17 2.75 0.29
N VAL A 67 5.27 3.16 -0.35
CA VAL A 67 5.27 4.25 -1.34
C VAL A 67 6.06 3.81 -2.56
N HIS A 68 5.50 4.03 -3.74
CA HIS A 68 6.19 3.88 -5.02
C HIS A 68 6.16 5.21 -5.76
N THR A 69 7.01 5.36 -6.77
CA THR A 69 7.15 6.63 -7.49
C THR A 69 6.72 6.57 -8.95
N GLU A 70 6.53 5.39 -9.50
CA GLU A 70 6.21 5.19 -10.92
C GLU A 70 4.84 5.75 -11.31
N GLY A 71 3.87 5.73 -10.42
CA GLY A 71 2.55 6.31 -10.63
C GLY A 71 1.68 5.63 -11.66
N ASP A 72 2.08 4.46 -12.17
CA ASP A 72 1.34 3.71 -13.18
C ASP A 72 0.44 2.62 -12.57
N CYS A 73 -0.27 1.89 -13.42
CA CYS A 73 -1.14 0.81 -12.95
C CYS A 73 -0.36 -0.28 -12.21
N PHE A 74 0.85 -0.58 -12.67
CA PHE A 74 1.69 -1.59 -12.01
C PHE A 74 2.12 -1.14 -10.61
N ALA A 75 2.50 0.13 -10.46
CA ALA A 75 2.86 0.70 -9.16
C ALA A 75 1.67 0.64 -8.19
N ARG A 76 0.48 0.99 -8.65
CA ARG A 76 -0.74 0.89 -7.82
C ARG A 76 -1.03 -0.55 -7.39
N TYR A 77 -0.82 -1.50 -8.30
CA TYR A 77 -0.96 -2.92 -7.99
C TYR A 77 0.05 -3.35 -6.92
N MET A 78 1.34 -2.99 -7.10
CA MET A 78 2.40 -3.36 -6.15
C MET A 78 2.17 -2.74 -4.77
N VAL A 79 1.72 -1.49 -4.70
CA VAL A 79 1.39 -0.85 -3.43
C VAL A 79 0.32 -1.66 -2.68
N ARG A 80 -0.73 -2.07 -3.39
CA ARG A 80 -1.80 -2.86 -2.77
C ARG A 80 -1.33 -4.22 -2.28
N MET A 81 -0.49 -4.90 -3.05
CA MET A 81 0.06 -6.21 -2.65
C MET A 81 0.97 -6.09 -1.43
N GLU A 82 1.84 -5.09 -1.41
CA GLU A 82 2.75 -4.86 -0.29
C GLU A 82 1.99 -4.40 0.97
N GLU A 83 0.93 -3.63 0.81
CA GLU A 83 0.08 -3.21 1.92
C GLU A 83 -0.65 -4.38 2.58
N ILE A 84 -0.97 -5.44 1.84
CA ILE A 84 -1.54 -6.66 2.42
C ILE A 84 -0.57 -7.26 3.45
N LEU A 85 0.71 -7.33 3.13
CA LEU A 85 1.74 -7.84 4.05
C LEU A 85 1.86 -6.96 5.30
N GLU A 86 1.87 -5.64 5.12
CA GLU A 86 1.93 -4.72 6.26
C GLU A 86 0.67 -4.81 7.14
N SER A 87 -0.49 -5.00 6.51
CA SER A 87 -1.73 -5.20 7.26
C SER A 87 -1.70 -6.48 8.10
N MET A 88 -1.11 -7.55 7.58
CA MET A 88 -0.91 -8.80 8.32
C MET A 88 -0.02 -8.58 9.54
N ASP A 89 1.07 -7.82 9.39
CA ASP A 89 1.97 -7.47 10.48
C ASP A 89 1.25 -6.67 11.57
N ILE A 90 0.42 -5.70 11.17
CA ILE A 90 -0.38 -4.92 12.11
C ILE A 90 -1.33 -5.82 12.90
N ILE A 91 -1.99 -6.73 12.22
CA ILE A 91 -2.93 -7.67 12.86
C ILE A 91 -2.19 -8.57 13.86
N GLU A 92 -1.02 -9.09 13.51
CA GLU A 92 -0.21 -9.91 14.42
C GLU A 92 0.18 -9.14 15.67
N GLN A 93 0.63 -7.90 15.53
CA GLN A 93 0.98 -7.05 16.66
C GLN A 93 -0.21 -6.80 17.58
N LEU A 94 -1.39 -6.58 17.00
CA LEU A 94 -2.61 -6.34 17.76
C LEU A 94 -3.10 -7.60 18.49
N ILE A 95 -2.98 -8.77 17.85
CA ILE A 95 -3.36 -10.04 18.47
C ILE A 95 -2.50 -10.32 19.69
N ASP A 96 -1.18 -10.11 19.57
CA ASP A 96 -0.23 -10.35 20.67
C ASP A 96 -0.44 -9.39 21.85
N ASN A 97 -1.00 -8.22 21.60
CA ASN A 97 -1.15 -7.15 22.59
C ASN A 97 -2.62 -6.80 22.89
N ILE A 98 -3.57 -7.66 22.51
CA ILE A 98 -4.98 -7.43 22.82
C ILE A 98 -5.18 -7.46 24.34
N PRO A 99 -5.73 -6.39 24.95
CA PRO A 99 -6.05 -6.41 26.36
C PRO A 99 -7.27 -7.28 26.62
N GLU A 100 -7.32 -7.87 27.81
CA GLU A 100 -8.53 -8.59 28.24
C GLU A 100 -9.69 -7.60 28.34
N GLY A 101 -10.82 -7.98 27.76
CA GLY A 101 -12.01 -7.16 27.76
C GLY A 101 -13.25 -8.01 28.01
N ASN A 102 -14.31 -7.34 28.34
CA ASN A 102 -15.60 -7.99 28.56
C ASN A 102 -16.32 -8.24 27.23
#